data_5f7f447580cb8bb7ab59255d79d97a0b
#
_entry.id   5f7f447580cb8bb7ab59255d79d97a0b
#
_cell.length_a   1.000
_cell.length_b   1.000
_cell.length_c   1.000
_cell.angle_alpha   90.00
_cell.angle_beta   90.00
_cell.angle_gamma   90.00
#
_symmetry.space_group_name_H-M   'P 1'
#
loop_
_entity.id
_entity.type
_entity.pdbx_description
1 polymer ?
#
loop_
_entity_poly.entity_id
_entity_poly.type
_entity_poly.pdbx_seq_one_letter_code
_entity_poly.pdbx_strand_id
1 'polypeptide(L)'
;MALRKLQTEHPTIETVQCDMTVRPNVLALVETIRDRYGMLDVLVNNAGIMERVDLLEESVSDERIANEIAVNLTGPILLTRRLLPLLRSGRSPMIVMVTSGYALLPATRAPTYSATKAGLRSFTLAPRRQLRGAGIRVVEVLPPLVDTPATRTVSKAKTSPAALVDQVMHDISRGKDEIMPGKVRLLPMLMRLAPSLTARLVAES
;
A
#
# COMPACT_ATOMS: atom_id res chain seq x y z
N MET A 1 18.83 -10.92 6.42
CA MET A 1 18.58 -11.37 7.82
C MET A 1 17.08 -11.46 8.12
N ALA A 2 16.27 -10.43 7.85
CA ALA A 2 14.81 -10.43 8.14
C ALA A 2 14.01 -11.54 7.43
N LEU A 3 14.23 -11.78 6.13
CA LEU A 3 13.51 -12.81 5.36
C LEU A 3 13.77 -14.24 5.88
N ARG A 4 15.01 -14.55 6.25
CA ARG A 4 15.34 -15.86 6.82
C ARG A 4 14.64 -16.08 8.17
N LYS A 5 14.60 -15.05 9.03
CA LYS A 5 13.89 -15.11 10.31
C LYS A 5 12.39 -15.38 10.09
N LEU A 6 11.75 -14.64 9.17
CA LEU A 6 10.35 -14.83 8.83
C LEU A 6 10.05 -16.25 8.36
N GLN A 7 10.89 -16.81 7.51
CA GLN A 7 10.72 -18.17 7.00
C GLN A 7 10.91 -19.23 8.09
N THR A 8 11.81 -18.98 9.06
CA THR A 8 11.99 -19.87 10.21
C THR A 8 10.80 -19.84 11.16
N GLU A 9 10.22 -18.65 11.42
CA GLU A 9 9.05 -18.50 12.28
C GLU A 9 7.76 -18.99 11.61
N HIS A 10 7.69 -18.95 10.28
CA HIS A 10 6.53 -19.32 9.47
C HIS A 10 6.95 -20.21 8.28
N PRO A 11 7.11 -21.52 8.47
CA PRO A 11 7.64 -22.43 7.44
C PRO A 11 6.80 -22.54 6.16
N THR A 12 5.52 -22.16 6.22
CA THR A 12 4.63 -22.11 5.05
C THR A 12 4.81 -20.87 4.18
N ILE A 13 5.61 -19.89 4.64
CA ILE A 13 5.89 -18.67 3.90
C ILE A 13 7.16 -18.86 3.08
N GLU A 14 7.07 -18.69 1.79
CA GLU A 14 8.24 -18.55 0.93
C GLU A 14 8.65 -17.09 0.82
N THR A 15 9.98 -16.86 0.82
CA THR A 15 10.53 -15.50 0.75
C THR A 15 11.37 -15.33 -0.51
N VAL A 16 11.13 -14.24 -1.22
CA VAL A 16 11.91 -13.80 -2.38
C VAL A 16 12.39 -12.38 -2.14
N GLN A 17 13.69 -12.15 -2.23
CA GLN A 17 14.24 -10.81 -2.15
C GLN A 17 13.96 -10.08 -3.47
N CYS A 18 13.26 -8.94 -3.39
CA CYS A 18 12.94 -8.13 -4.55
C CYS A 18 13.05 -6.65 -4.20
N ASP A 19 13.88 -5.93 -4.94
CA ASP A 19 13.88 -4.47 -4.92
C ASP A 19 12.88 -3.98 -5.98
N MET A 20 11.83 -3.32 -5.53
CA MET A 20 10.74 -2.84 -6.39
C MET A 20 11.17 -1.72 -7.34
N THR A 21 12.31 -1.08 -7.09
CA THR A 21 12.89 -0.03 -7.95
C THR A 21 13.70 -0.62 -9.10
N VAL A 22 14.13 -1.88 -8.98
CA VAL A 22 14.99 -2.58 -9.94
C VAL A 22 14.13 -3.49 -10.83
N ARG A 23 13.84 -3.04 -12.04
CA ARG A 23 12.99 -3.77 -13.00
C ARG A 23 13.37 -5.24 -13.19
N PRO A 24 14.64 -5.65 -13.35
CA PRO A 24 15.02 -7.07 -13.41
C PRO A 24 14.56 -7.88 -12.19
N ASN A 25 14.62 -7.32 -10.96
CA ASN A 25 14.20 -8.01 -9.75
C ASN A 25 12.69 -8.28 -9.77
N VAL A 26 11.90 -7.30 -10.21
CA VAL A 26 10.45 -7.46 -10.36
C VAL A 26 10.11 -8.52 -11.41
N LEU A 27 10.87 -8.57 -12.52
CA LEU A 27 10.68 -9.60 -13.55
C LEU A 27 10.99 -10.99 -13.01
N ALA A 28 12.13 -11.15 -12.33
CA ALA A 28 12.53 -12.41 -11.72
C ALA A 28 11.51 -12.91 -10.68
N LEU A 29 10.93 -12.00 -9.88
CA LEU A 29 9.84 -12.34 -8.96
C LEU A 29 8.62 -12.87 -9.69
N VAL A 30 8.18 -12.21 -10.76
CA VAL A 30 7.03 -12.65 -11.57
C VAL A 30 7.27 -14.03 -12.19
N GLU A 31 8.47 -14.28 -12.70
CA GLU A 31 8.86 -15.59 -13.25
C GLU A 31 8.90 -16.67 -12.17
N THR A 32 9.48 -16.35 -11.01
CA THR A 32 9.47 -17.27 -9.86
C THR A 32 8.05 -17.70 -9.49
N ILE A 33 7.11 -16.73 -9.41
CA ILE A 33 5.70 -17.04 -9.09
C ILE A 33 5.07 -17.88 -10.20
N ARG A 34 5.33 -17.56 -11.46
CA ARG A 34 4.82 -18.32 -12.61
C ARG A 34 5.29 -19.76 -12.59
N ASP A 35 6.60 -19.96 -12.47
CA ASP A 35 7.22 -21.29 -12.60
C ASP A 35 6.88 -22.20 -11.44
N ARG A 36 6.72 -21.64 -10.24
CA ARG A 36 6.42 -22.44 -9.04
C ARG A 36 4.94 -22.73 -8.84
N TYR A 37 4.07 -21.77 -9.16
CA TYR A 37 2.65 -21.84 -8.79
C TYR A 37 1.70 -21.83 -9.98
N GLY A 38 2.09 -21.25 -11.12
CA GLY A 38 1.26 -21.14 -12.33
C GLY A 38 0.03 -20.22 -12.19
N MET A 39 -0.38 -19.88 -10.98
CA MET A 39 -1.54 -19.05 -10.67
C MET A 39 -1.29 -18.20 -9.42
N LEU A 40 -2.11 -17.17 -9.23
CA LEU A 40 -2.10 -16.31 -8.04
C LEU A 40 -3.53 -15.96 -7.64
N ASP A 41 -3.91 -16.27 -6.41
CA ASP A 41 -5.25 -15.92 -5.90
C ASP A 41 -5.29 -14.49 -5.37
N VAL A 42 -4.25 -14.06 -4.63
CA VAL A 42 -4.24 -12.73 -4.00
C VAL A 42 -2.89 -12.05 -4.19
N LEU A 43 -2.91 -10.82 -4.68
CA LEU A 43 -1.77 -9.89 -4.68
C LEU A 43 -1.99 -8.81 -3.64
N VAL A 44 -1.08 -8.67 -2.68
CA VAL A 44 -1.10 -7.57 -1.70
C VAL A 44 0.07 -6.62 -1.98
N ASN A 45 -0.22 -5.45 -2.52
CA ASN A 45 0.73 -4.36 -2.69
C ASN A 45 0.81 -3.55 -1.38
N ASN A 46 1.70 -3.98 -0.49
CA ASN A 46 1.88 -3.38 0.84
C ASN A 46 3.24 -2.67 0.99
N ALA A 47 4.24 -3.04 0.21
CA ALA A 47 5.56 -2.42 0.28
C ALA A 47 5.46 -0.89 0.12
N GLY A 48 6.19 -0.17 0.95
CA GLY A 48 6.22 1.29 0.90
C GLY A 48 7.22 1.86 1.88
N ILE A 49 7.74 3.02 1.53
CA ILE A 49 8.61 3.84 2.37
C ILE A 49 7.96 5.20 2.57
N MET A 50 8.31 5.88 3.65
CA MET A 50 7.87 7.24 3.93
C MET A 50 9.07 8.07 4.33
N GLU A 51 9.40 9.02 3.49
CA GLU A 51 10.42 10.01 3.75
C GLU A 51 9.78 11.29 4.32
N ARG A 52 10.45 11.87 5.31
CA ARG A 52 10.13 13.24 5.73
C ARG A 52 10.94 14.17 4.85
N VAL A 53 10.24 15.05 4.15
CA VAL A 53 10.82 15.95 3.17
C VAL A 53 10.39 17.36 3.52
N ASP A 54 11.36 18.22 3.83
CA ASP A 54 11.19 19.66 3.74
C ASP A 54 11.80 20.11 2.41
N LEU A 55 10.97 20.63 1.52
CA LEU A 55 11.41 21.04 0.17
C LEU A 55 12.39 22.22 0.18
N LEU A 56 12.53 22.90 1.31
CA LEU A 56 13.51 23.99 1.48
C LEU A 56 14.86 23.49 1.97
N GLU A 57 14.97 22.23 2.41
CA GLU A 57 16.23 21.63 2.86
C GLU A 57 17.04 21.09 1.68
N GLU A 58 18.26 21.57 1.52
CA GLU A 58 19.23 21.09 0.51
C GLU A 58 19.62 19.60 0.68
N SER A 59 19.39 19.03 1.88
CA SER A 59 19.65 17.62 2.17
C SER A 59 18.69 16.64 1.49
N VAL A 60 17.61 17.14 0.91
CA VAL A 60 16.62 16.33 0.17
C VAL A 60 17.09 16.17 -1.27
N SER A 61 17.65 15.02 -1.60
CA SER A 61 18.09 14.75 -2.96
C SER A 61 16.96 14.27 -3.87
N ASP A 62 17.08 14.55 -5.16
CA ASP A 62 16.15 14.09 -6.19
C ASP A 62 16.05 12.57 -6.21
N GLU A 63 17.18 11.85 -5.92
CA GLU A 63 17.19 10.39 -5.88
C GLU A 63 16.31 9.83 -4.77
N ARG A 64 16.24 10.49 -3.60
CA ARG A 64 15.35 10.07 -2.50
C ARG A 64 13.88 10.23 -2.91
N ILE A 65 13.54 11.35 -3.54
CA ILE A 65 12.19 11.60 -4.05
C ILE A 65 11.83 10.56 -5.12
N ALA A 66 12.71 10.35 -6.10
CA ALA A 66 12.51 9.38 -7.17
C ALA A 66 12.35 7.95 -6.63
N ASN A 67 13.16 7.57 -5.64
CA ASN A 67 13.08 6.26 -4.98
C ASN A 67 11.74 6.06 -4.27
N GLU A 68 11.24 7.05 -3.54
CA GLU A 68 9.94 6.97 -2.88
C GLU A 68 8.80 6.80 -3.89
N ILE A 69 8.84 7.51 -5.02
CA ILE A 69 7.88 7.36 -6.12
C ILE A 69 7.98 5.96 -6.74
N ALA A 70 9.20 5.49 -6.98
CA ALA A 70 9.43 4.17 -7.55
C ALA A 70 8.89 3.05 -6.68
N VAL A 71 9.15 3.08 -5.36
CA VAL A 71 8.69 2.06 -4.41
C VAL A 71 7.17 2.12 -4.20
N ASN A 72 6.64 3.32 -3.96
CA ASN A 72 5.26 3.47 -3.49
C ASN A 72 4.22 3.50 -4.60
N LEU A 73 4.60 3.86 -5.82
CA LEU A 73 3.65 4.06 -6.93
C LEU A 73 4.02 3.21 -8.15
N THR A 74 5.19 3.43 -8.73
CA THR A 74 5.58 2.76 -9.98
C THR A 74 5.69 1.24 -9.81
N GLY A 75 6.34 0.79 -8.75
CA GLY A 75 6.52 -0.64 -8.44
C GLY A 75 5.20 -1.40 -8.34
N PRO A 76 4.25 -0.99 -7.46
CA PRO A 76 2.93 -1.61 -7.36
C PRO A 76 2.15 -1.64 -8.68
N ILE A 77 2.21 -0.57 -9.48
CA ILE A 77 1.56 -0.51 -10.79
C ILE A 77 2.13 -1.56 -11.75
N LEU A 78 3.45 -1.59 -11.86
CA LEU A 78 4.15 -2.52 -12.76
C LEU A 78 3.98 -3.98 -12.31
N LEU A 79 4.11 -4.26 -11.02
CA LEU A 79 3.93 -5.60 -10.47
C LEU A 79 2.50 -6.09 -10.72
N THR A 80 1.51 -5.26 -10.42
CA THR A 80 0.10 -5.58 -10.69
C THR A 80 -0.11 -5.95 -12.15
N ARG A 81 0.33 -5.09 -13.08
CA ARG A 81 0.17 -5.35 -14.52
C ARG A 81 0.80 -6.67 -14.96
N ARG A 82 1.98 -7.01 -14.42
CA ARG A 82 2.70 -8.23 -14.80
C ARG A 82 2.10 -9.49 -14.22
N LEU A 83 1.50 -9.41 -13.04
CA LEU A 83 0.84 -10.54 -12.39
C LEU A 83 -0.62 -10.75 -12.83
N LEU A 84 -1.22 -9.84 -13.62
CA LEU A 84 -2.59 -10.01 -14.11
C LEU A 84 -2.84 -11.36 -14.80
N PRO A 85 -1.95 -11.90 -15.68
CA PRO A 85 -2.18 -13.22 -16.27
C PRO A 85 -2.32 -14.33 -15.23
N LEU A 86 -1.48 -14.31 -14.18
CA LEU A 86 -1.52 -15.32 -13.10
C LEU A 86 -2.73 -15.14 -12.19
N LEU A 87 -3.13 -13.89 -11.93
CA LEU A 87 -4.36 -13.58 -11.19
C LEU A 87 -5.61 -14.07 -11.94
N ARG A 88 -5.66 -13.92 -13.25
CA ARG A 88 -6.79 -14.42 -14.06
C ARG A 88 -6.94 -15.94 -14.00
N SER A 89 -5.88 -16.66 -13.70
CA SER A 89 -5.88 -18.12 -13.50
C SER A 89 -6.20 -18.52 -12.05
N GLY A 90 -6.28 -17.56 -11.13
CA GLY A 90 -6.61 -17.79 -9.73
C GLY A 90 -8.07 -18.17 -9.51
N ARG A 91 -8.38 -18.80 -8.37
CA ARG A 91 -9.73 -19.29 -8.03
C ARG A 91 -10.68 -18.16 -7.62
N SER A 92 -10.19 -17.19 -6.87
CA SER A 92 -10.95 -16.01 -6.40
C SER A 92 -10.03 -14.81 -6.42
N PRO A 93 -9.63 -14.34 -7.61
CA PRO A 93 -8.54 -13.41 -7.75
C PRO A 93 -8.84 -12.05 -7.12
N MET A 94 -7.90 -11.59 -6.30
CA MET A 94 -8.03 -10.32 -5.59
C MET A 94 -6.70 -9.55 -5.59
N ILE A 95 -6.80 -8.24 -5.77
CA ILE A 95 -5.69 -7.31 -5.60
C ILE A 95 -6.01 -6.41 -4.41
N VAL A 96 -5.12 -6.38 -3.42
CA VAL A 96 -5.21 -5.48 -2.26
C VAL A 96 -4.14 -4.41 -2.41
N MET A 97 -4.57 -3.15 -2.46
CA MET A 97 -3.70 -1.98 -2.50
C MET A 97 -3.68 -1.30 -1.14
N VAL A 98 -2.52 -1.26 -0.49
CA VAL A 98 -2.35 -0.56 0.79
C VAL A 98 -1.92 0.87 0.51
N THR A 99 -2.89 1.78 0.58
CA THR A 99 -2.67 3.22 0.42
C THR A 99 -2.37 3.88 1.77
N SER A 100 -3.04 4.95 2.12
CA SER A 100 -2.88 5.67 3.41
C SER A 100 -4.03 6.66 3.60
N GLY A 101 -4.29 7.07 4.83
CA GLY A 101 -5.07 8.28 5.10
C GLY A 101 -4.51 9.53 4.43
N TYR A 102 -3.18 9.59 4.22
CA TYR A 102 -2.53 10.69 3.49
C TYR A 102 -2.80 10.70 1.98
N ALA A 103 -3.41 9.65 1.44
CA ALA A 103 -3.96 9.66 0.08
C ALA A 103 -5.21 10.56 -0.05
N LEU A 104 -5.90 10.82 1.05
CA LEU A 104 -7.07 11.70 1.12
C LEU A 104 -6.69 13.11 1.59
N LEU A 105 -5.79 13.17 2.57
CA LEU A 105 -5.43 14.40 3.25
C LEU A 105 -3.90 14.47 3.41
N PRO A 106 -3.21 15.26 2.55
CA PRO A 106 -1.74 15.25 2.48
C PRO A 106 -1.10 15.79 3.75
N ALA A 107 -0.05 15.09 4.22
CA ALA A 107 0.79 15.54 5.34
C ALA A 107 1.83 16.55 4.85
N THR A 108 1.96 17.68 5.56
CA THR A 108 2.90 18.75 5.21
C THR A 108 4.35 18.26 5.21
N ARG A 109 4.71 17.39 6.16
CA ARG A 109 6.07 16.87 6.32
C ARG A 109 6.37 15.63 5.47
N ALA A 110 5.43 15.17 4.65
CA ALA A 110 5.60 14.02 3.78
C ALA A 110 4.85 14.25 2.45
N PRO A 111 5.19 15.32 1.70
CA PRO A 111 4.48 15.70 0.48
C PRO A 111 4.61 14.63 -0.61
N THR A 112 5.81 14.09 -0.84
CA THR A 112 6.05 13.04 -1.84
C THR A 112 5.31 11.76 -1.50
N TYR A 113 5.38 11.31 -0.23
CA TYR A 113 4.61 10.16 0.23
C TYR A 113 3.11 10.32 -0.02
N SER A 114 2.57 11.47 0.36
CA SER A 114 1.15 11.79 0.17
C SER A 114 0.77 11.76 -1.32
N ALA A 115 1.59 12.33 -2.18
CA ALA A 115 1.40 12.30 -3.63
C ALA A 115 1.44 10.87 -4.18
N THR A 116 2.40 10.02 -3.73
CA THR A 116 2.47 8.61 -4.16
C THR A 116 1.25 7.82 -3.71
N LYS A 117 0.76 8.02 -2.50
CA LYS A 117 -0.42 7.32 -1.98
C LYS A 117 -1.72 7.82 -2.60
N ALA A 118 -1.82 9.11 -2.93
CA ALA A 118 -2.93 9.65 -3.71
C ALA A 118 -2.94 9.10 -5.15
N GLY A 119 -1.79 9.02 -5.80
CA GLY A 119 -1.62 8.40 -7.11
C GLY A 119 -1.98 6.91 -7.09
N LEU A 120 -1.52 6.16 -6.07
CA LEU A 120 -1.85 4.74 -5.90
C LEU A 120 -3.35 4.53 -5.65
N ARG A 121 -4.01 5.41 -4.87
CA ARG A 121 -5.47 5.41 -4.71
C ARG A 121 -6.17 5.61 -6.05
N SER A 122 -5.78 6.62 -6.81
CA SER A 122 -6.34 6.88 -8.14
C SER A 122 -6.16 5.67 -9.05
N PHE A 123 -4.96 5.08 -9.08
CA PHE A 123 -4.69 3.84 -9.80
C PHE A 123 -5.57 2.69 -9.29
N THR A 124 -5.85 2.56 -8.00
CA THR A 124 -6.70 1.50 -7.45
C THR A 124 -8.14 1.58 -7.93
N LEU A 125 -8.69 2.79 -7.98
CA LEU A 125 -10.09 3.02 -8.36
C LEU A 125 -10.35 2.71 -9.85
N ALA A 126 -9.42 3.03 -10.75
CA ALA A 126 -9.56 2.79 -12.18
C ALA A 126 -9.54 1.29 -12.54
N PRO A 127 -8.53 0.48 -12.15
CA PRO A 127 -8.53 -0.95 -12.36
C PRO A 127 -9.70 -1.68 -11.71
N ARG A 128 -10.24 -1.22 -10.58
CA ARG A 128 -11.43 -1.81 -9.98
C ARG A 128 -12.60 -1.92 -10.98
N ARG A 129 -12.75 -0.91 -11.84
CA ARG A 129 -13.76 -0.92 -12.90
C ARG A 129 -13.34 -1.79 -14.10
N GLN A 130 -12.09 -1.68 -14.53
CA GLN A 130 -11.56 -2.41 -15.68
C GLN A 130 -11.54 -3.93 -15.46
N LEU A 131 -11.16 -4.37 -14.26
CA LEU A 131 -10.91 -5.78 -13.95
C LEU A 131 -12.16 -6.52 -13.46
N ARG A 132 -13.25 -5.80 -13.18
CA ARG A 132 -14.53 -6.42 -12.77
C ARG A 132 -15.02 -7.46 -13.79
N GLY A 133 -14.96 -7.15 -15.09
CA GLY A 133 -15.34 -8.06 -16.15
C GLY A 133 -14.42 -9.29 -16.28
N ALA A 134 -13.22 -9.23 -15.75
CA ALA A 134 -12.28 -10.35 -15.68
C ALA A 134 -12.42 -11.16 -14.36
N GLY A 135 -13.39 -10.85 -13.51
CA GLY A 135 -13.60 -11.52 -12.23
C GLY A 135 -12.57 -11.19 -11.15
N ILE A 136 -11.70 -10.19 -11.36
CA ILE A 136 -10.66 -9.81 -10.40
C ILE A 136 -11.20 -8.70 -9.49
N ARG A 137 -11.27 -8.99 -8.20
CA ARG A 137 -11.66 -8.01 -7.18
C ARG A 137 -10.48 -7.09 -6.82
N VAL A 138 -10.72 -5.77 -6.72
CA VAL A 138 -9.69 -4.80 -6.32
C VAL A 138 -10.13 -4.09 -5.06
N VAL A 139 -9.39 -4.33 -3.99
CA VAL A 139 -9.63 -3.79 -2.64
C VAL A 139 -8.60 -2.73 -2.33
N GLU A 140 -9.04 -1.63 -1.75
CA GLU A 140 -8.18 -0.59 -1.18
C GLU A 140 -8.23 -0.64 0.34
N VAL A 141 -7.07 -0.59 0.98
CA VAL A 141 -6.93 -0.43 2.42
C VAL A 141 -6.25 0.90 2.69
N LEU A 142 -6.92 1.78 3.45
CA LEU A 142 -6.38 3.05 3.92
C LEU A 142 -6.09 2.94 5.43
N PRO A 143 -4.93 2.42 5.83
CA PRO A 143 -4.63 2.20 7.25
C PRO A 143 -4.49 3.54 7.98
N PRO A 144 -4.81 3.57 9.30
CA PRO A 144 -4.40 4.63 10.20
C PRO A 144 -2.89 4.53 10.47
N LEU A 145 -2.40 5.35 11.40
CA LEU A 145 -1.04 5.19 11.91
C LEU A 145 -0.90 3.82 12.61
N VAL A 146 -0.04 2.97 12.07
CA VAL A 146 0.21 1.61 12.56
C VAL A 146 1.50 1.58 13.35
N ASP A 147 1.54 0.81 14.45
CA ASP A 147 2.76 0.63 15.25
C ASP A 147 3.73 -0.31 14.55
N THR A 148 4.69 0.29 13.87
CA THR A 148 5.72 -0.38 13.09
C THR A 148 7.08 0.26 13.33
N PRO A 149 8.19 -0.39 12.97
CA PRO A 149 9.51 0.25 13.03
C PRO A 149 9.57 1.59 12.32
N ALA A 150 8.87 1.76 11.19
CA ALA A 150 8.83 3.00 10.40
C ALA A 150 8.13 4.15 11.12
N THR A 151 7.23 3.85 12.05
CA THR A 151 6.47 4.86 12.81
C THR A 151 6.93 5.02 14.26
N ARG A 152 8.06 4.41 14.63
CA ARG A 152 8.54 4.35 16.02
C ARG A 152 8.71 5.74 16.65
N THR A 153 9.13 6.72 15.87
CA THR A 153 9.38 8.11 16.34
C THR A 153 8.11 8.96 16.46
N VAL A 154 6.95 8.44 16.03
CA VAL A 154 5.68 9.17 16.10
C VAL A 154 5.01 8.90 17.43
N SER A 155 4.76 9.96 18.22
CA SER A 155 4.17 9.86 19.58
C SER A 155 2.65 9.75 19.61
N LYS A 156 1.97 9.76 18.44
CA LYS A 156 0.50 9.64 18.35
C LYS A 156 0.04 8.20 18.64
N ALA A 157 -1.22 8.05 19.06
CA ALA A 157 -1.84 6.73 19.25
C ALA A 157 -1.80 5.91 17.95
N LYS A 158 -1.35 4.67 18.04
CA LYS A 158 -1.14 3.75 16.92
C LYS A 158 -2.05 2.55 17.05
N THR A 159 -2.42 2.00 15.90
CA THR A 159 -3.12 0.71 15.83
C THR A 159 -2.08 -0.41 15.77
N SER A 160 -2.28 -1.50 16.50
CA SER A 160 -1.38 -2.66 16.36
C SER A 160 -1.54 -3.32 14.98
N PRO A 161 -0.46 -3.90 14.41
CA PRO A 161 -0.55 -4.62 13.14
C PRO A 161 -1.61 -5.73 13.16
N ALA A 162 -1.70 -6.49 14.25
CA ALA A 162 -2.69 -7.56 14.40
C ALA A 162 -4.13 -7.03 14.32
N ALA A 163 -4.47 -6.02 15.11
CA ALA A 163 -5.81 -5.43 15.10
C ALA A 163 -6.17 -4.82 13.73
N LEU A 164 -5.18 -4.26 13.01
CA LEU A 164 -5.39 -3.79 11.64
C LEU A 164 -5.74 -4.96 10.71
N VAL A 165 -4.95 -6.03 10.75
CA VAL A 165 -5.16 -7.21 9.89
C VAL A 165 -6.51 -7.84 10.16
N ASP A 166 -6.89 -8.04 11.42
CA ASP A 166 -8.18 -8.63 11.81
C ASP A 166 -9.34 -7.81 11.26
N GLN A 167 -9.28 -6.48 11.38
CA GLN A 167 -10.33 -5.62 10.83
C GLN A 167 -10.36 -5.66 9.30
N VAL A 168 -9.21 -5.65 8.63
CA VAL A 168 -9.11 -5.74 7.16
C VAL A 168 -9.69 -7.06 6.66
N MET A 169 -9.33 -8.19 7.27
CA MET A 169 -9.85 -9.51 6.90
C MET A 169 -11.35 -9.61 7.11
N HIS A 170 -11.86 -9.10 8.25
CA HIS A 170 -13.28 -9.02 8.51
C HIS A 170 -14.02 -8.20 7.45
N ASP A 171 -13.51 -7.03 7.08
CA ASP A 171 -14.14 -6.15 6.09
C ASP A 171 -14.08 -6.74 4.67
N ILE A 172 -12.98 -7.42 4.31
CA ILE A 172 -12.85 -8.17 3.04
C ILE A 172 -13.91 -9.28 2.96
N SER A 173 -14.10 -10.05 4.04
CA SER A 173 -15.09 -11.14 4.09
C SER A 173 -16.54 -10.63 3.98
N ARG A 174 -16.78 -9.39 4.36
CA ARG A 174 -18.07 -8.70 4.19
C ARG A 174 -18.26 -8.04 2.81
N GLY A 175 -17.34 -8.27 1.89
CA GLY A 175 -17.45 -7.76 0.53
C GLY A 175 -17.07 -6.29 0.35
N LYS A 176 -16.41 -5.63 1.33
CA LYS A 176 -16.01 -4.22 1.19
C LYS A 176 -14.79 -4.09 0.28
N ASP A 177 -14.86 -3.20 -0.69
CA ASP A 177 -13.76 -2.88 -1.62
C ASP A 177 -12.95 -1.65 -1.20
N GLU A 178 -13.44 -0.87 -0.25
CA GLU A 178 -12.75 0.27 0.35
C GLU A 178 -12.79 0.13 1.87
N ILE A 179 -11.62 -0.03 2.48
CA ILE A 179 -11.47 -0.34 3.89
C ILE A 179 -10.69 0.77 4.56
N MET A 180 -11.34 1.46 5.49
CA MET A 180 -10.78 2.57 6.26
C MET A 180 -10.82 2.22 7.76
N PRO A 181 -9.82 1.52 8.28
CA PRO A 181 -9.81 1.12 9.68
C PRO A 181 -9.70 2.30 10.64
N GLY A 182 -10.29 2.15 11.81
CA GLY A 182 -10.19 3.15 12.89
C GLY A 182 -10.75 4.52 12.53
N LYS A 183 -10.01 5.58 12.89
CA LYS A 183 -10.45 6.97 12.69
C LYS A 183 -10.42 7.42 11.23
N VAL A 184 -9.68 6.73 10.36
CA VAL A 184 -9.59 7.08 8.92
C VAL A 184 -10.95 7.06 8.25
N ARG A 185 -11.86 6.20 8.69
CA ARG A 185 -13.25 6.12 8.18
C ARG A 185 -14.04 7.44 8.30
N LEU A 186 -13.62 8.33 9.20
CA LEU A 186 -14.27 9.63 9.41
C LEU A 186 -13.74 10.71 8.46
N LEU A 187 -12.57 10.51 7.85
CA LEU A 187 -11.93 11.52 7.00
C LEU A 187 -12.82 12.00 5.84
N PRO A 188 -13.48 11.13 5.05
CA PRO A 188 -14.31 11.60 3.94
C PRO A 188 -15.45 12.50 4.40
N MET A 189 -16.08 12.19 5.54
CA MET A 189 -17.14 13.01 6.12
C MET A 189 -16.58 14.35 6.63
N LEU A 190 -15.47 14.32 7.37
CA LEU A 190 -14.83 15.53 7.90
C LEU A 190 -14.36 16.45 6.78
N MET A 191 -13.77 15.92 5.73
CA MET A 191 -13.33 16.68 4.56
C MET A 191 -14.51 17.38 3.85
N ARG A 192 -15.69 16.76 3.86
CA ARG A 192 -16.90 17.34 3.25
C ARG A 192 -17.54 18.42 4.12
N LEU A 193 -17.58 18.22 5.45
CA LEU A 193 -18.30 19.09 6.38
C LEU A 193 -17.44 20.22 6.96
N ALA A 194 -16.13 19.98 7.12
CA ALA A 194 -15.19 20.91 7.74
C ALA A 194 -13.81 20.86 7.07
N PRO A 195 -13.68 21.21 5.77
CA PRO A 195 -12.44 21.01 5.01
C PRO A 195 -11.25 21.78 5.59
N SER A 196 -11.44 23.01 6.04
CA SER A 196 -10.37 23.83 6.62
C SER A 196 -9.85 23.30 7.97
N LEU A 197 -10.74 22.78 8.81
CA LEU A 197 -10.38 22.17 10.08
C LEU A 197 -9.61 20.86 9.84
N THR A 198 -10.09 20.06 8.90
CA THR A 198 -9.47 18.78 8.56
C THR A 198 -8.06 18.98 8.01
N ALA A 199 -7.87 19.97 7.13
CA ALA A 199 -6.55 20.33 6.60
C ALA A 199 -5.57 20.75 7.70
N ARG A 200 -6.00 21.54 8.69
CA ARG A 200 -5.15 21.94 9.83
C ARG A 200 -4.73 20.76 10.69
N LEU A 201 -5.62 19.82 10.99
CA LEU A 201 -5.33 18.65 11.83
C LEU A 201 -4.24 17.75 11.26
N VAL A 202 -4.04 17.74 9.94
CA VAL A 202 -3.03 16.91 9.28
C VAL A 202 -1.79 17.71 8.91
N ALA A 203 -1.91 19.01 8.66
CA ALA A 203 -0.75 19.89 8.44
C ALA A 203 0.25 19.87 9.62
N GLU A 204 -0.24 19.65 10.83
CA GLU A 204 0.56 19.55 12.07
C GLU A 204 1.07 18.12 12.36
N SER A 205 0.88 17.17 11.44
CA SER A 205 1.20 15.77 11.69
C SER A 205 2.52 15.29 11.01
#